data_806e0c67523d8c4c2060755443ae8d62
#
_entry.id   806e0c67523d8c4c2060755443ae8d62
#
_cell.length_a   1.000
_cell.length_b   1.000
_cell.length_c   1.000
_cell.angle_alpha   90.00
_cell.angle_beta   90.00
_cell.angle_gamma   90.00
#
_symmetry.space_group_name_H-M   'P 1'
#
loop_
_entity.id
_entity.type
_entity.pdbx_description
1 polymer ?
#
loop_
_entity_poly.entity_id
_entity_poly.type
_entity_poly.pdbx_seq_one_letter_code
_entity_poly.pdbx_strand_id
1 'polypeptide(L)'
;MAARGTKHPRLFKTPAGCSLQWHEWDNVYIAYQPSSAETHVFNETTTWILRSLEQGPLPPQEVREWTETALGVEPGALESDAVVFVTLRLVELGLIDWLDESVATQ
;
A
#
# COMPACT_ATOMS: atom_id res chain seq x y z
N MET A 1 -26.74 6.02 -14.32
CA MET A 1 -26.75 5.89 -13.80
C MET A 1 -26.00 5.10 -13.28
N ALA A 2 -25.94 4.43 -13.58
CA ALA A 2 -25.21 3.47 -13.01
C ALA A 2 -23.94 3.85 -12.51
N ALA A 3 -23.38 4.68 -13.13
CA ALA A 3 -22.07 5.05 -12.76
C ALA A 3 -21.95 5.34 -11.32
N ARG A 4 -23.09 5.58 -10.75
CA ARG A 4 -23.04 5.89 -9.53
C ARG A 4 -22.65 4.90 -8.67
N GLY A 5 -22.92 3.83 -8.77
CA GLY A 5 -22.55 2.83 -7.83
C GLY A 5 -21.11 2.47 -7.91
N THR A 6 -20.34 3.17 -8.69
CA THR A 6 -18.99 2.73 -8.92
C THR A 6 -17.96 3.44 -8.10
N LYS A 7 -18.29 3.80 -6.89
CA LYS A 7 -17.24 4.32 -6.08
C LYS A 7 -16.25 3.27 -5.81
N HIS A 8 -15.02 3.58 -6.00
CA HIS A 8 -13.93 2.64 -5.81
C HIS A 8 -12.95 3.24 -4.85
N PRO A 9 -13.01 2.83 -3.59
CA PRO A 9 -12.04 3.33 -2.63
C PRO A 9 -10.64 2.95 -3.08
N ARG A 10 -9.73 3.86 -2.87
CA ARG A 10 -8.34 3.66 -3.25
C ARG A 10 -7.46 3.84 -2.05
N LEU A 11 -6.36 3.12 -2.06
CA LEU A 11 -5.35 3.29 -1.04
C LEU A 11 -4.34 4.32 -1.51
N PHE A 12 -3.80 5.09 -0.60
CA PHE A 12 -2.76 6.05 -0.93
C PHE A 12 -1.79 6.18 0.23
N LYS A 13 -0.58 6.63 -0.06
CA LYS A 13 0.40 6.83 0.99
C LYS A 13 0.12 8.14 1.69
N THR A 14 0.10 8.09 3.02
CA THR A 14 -0.03 9.30 3.82
C THR A 14 1.27 10.09 3.78
N PRO A 15 1.28 11.33 4.28
CA PRO A 15 2.55 12.07 4.34
C PRO A 15 3.63 11.31 5.08
N ALA A 16 3.26 10.58 6.15
CA ALA A 16 4.24 9.78 6.87
C ALA A 16 4.78 8.66 5.99
N GLY A 17 3.91 8.02 5.22
CA GLY A 17 4.35 6.97 4.32
C GLY A 17 5.19 7.50 3.17
N CYS A 18 4.94 8.73 2.73
CA CYS A 18 5.70 9.31 1.65
C CYS A 18 7.10 9.71 2.07
N SER A 19 7.32 9.93 3.35
CA SER A 19 8.60 10.42 3.83
C SER A 19 9.54 9.32 4.31
N LEU A 20 9.17 8.06 4.10
CA LEU A 20 10.01 6.95 4.54
C LEU A 20 11.33 6.92 3.80
N GLN A 21 12.39 6.63 4.53
CA GLN A 21 13.71 6.40 3.96
C GLN A 21 13.96 4.92 3.96
N TRP A 22 14.21 4.35 2.79
CA TRP A 22 14.31 2.91 2.63
C TRP A 22 15.74 2.44 2.66
N HIS A 23 15.94 1.28 3.28
CA HIS A 23 17.23 0.62 3.30
C HIS A 23 16.99 -0.88 3.20
N GLU A 24 17.62 -1.51 2.24
CA GLU A 24 17.48 -2.95 2.05
C GLU A 24 18.69 -3.66 2.61
N TRP A 25 18.44 -4.69 3.42
CA TRP A 25 19.53 -5.44 4.00
C TRP A 25 19.10 -6.90 4.09
N ASP A 26 19.78 -7.76 3.34
CA ASP A 26 19.63 -9.21 3.47
C ASP A 26 18.15 -9.64 3.35
N ASN A 27 17.48 -9.18 2.29
CA ASN A 27 16.08 -9.48 2.01
C ASN A 27 15.11 -8.90 3.03
N VAL A 28 15.58 -8.01 3.86
CA VAL A 28 14.73 -7.29 4.80
C VAL A 28 14.75 -5.83 4.40
N TYR A 29 13.59 -5.20 4.45
CA TYR A 29 13.49 -3.79 4.10
C TYR A 29 13.26 -2.99 5.35
N ILE A 30 14.12 -2.02 5.57
CA ILE A 30 14.03 -1.15 6.74
C ILE A 30 13.57 0.21 6.25
N ALA A 31 12.52 0.71 6.84
CA ALA A 31 11.99 2.03 6.48
C ALA A 31 12.08 2.93 7.70
N TYR A 32 12.83 3.99 7.57
CA TYR A 32 12.97 4.97 8.65
C TYR A 32 12.01 6.11 8.41
N GLN A 33 11.27 6.47 9.45
CA GLN A 33 10.29 7.54 9.38
C GLN A 33 10.84 8.73 10.16
N PRO A 34 11.41 9.73 9.47
CA PRO A 34 12.06 10.85 10.17
C PRO A 34 11.15 11.65 11.08
N SER A 35 9.88 11.80 10.69
CA SER A 35 8.98 12.65 11.45
C SER A 35 8.73 12.13 12.86
N SER A 36 8.77 10.82 13.06
CA SER A 36 8.53 10.22 14.36
C SER A 36 9.78 9.51 14.90
N ALA A 37 10.85 9.49 14.13
CA ALA A 37 12.08 8.77 14.47
C ALA A 37 11.83 7.28 14.66
N GLU A 38 10.81 6.75 14.00
CA GLU A 38 10.49 5.34 14.09
C GLU A 38 11.11 4.56 12.95
N THR A 39 11.49 3.33 13.26
CA THR A 39 12.03 2.42 12.25
C THR A 39 11.08 1.25 12.10
N HIS A 40 10.73 0.95 10.86
CA HIS A 40 9.86 -0.16 10.54
C HIS A 40 10.64 -1.21 9.77
N VAL A 41 10.42 -2.47 10.09
CA VAL A 41 11.05 -3.57 9.36
C VAL A 41 9.95 -4.30 8.62
N PHE A 42 10.07 -4.40 7.31
CA PHE A 42 9.05 -5.01 6.48
C PHE A 42 9.62 -6.18 5.71
N ASN A 43 8.77 -7.16 5.43
CA ASN A 43 9.15 -8.21 4.50
C ASN A 43 8.94 -7.69 3.08
N GLU A 44 9.32 -8.53 2.12
CA GLU A 44 9.27 -8.13 0.73
C GLU A 44 7.84 -7.79 0.27
N THR A 45 6.88 -8.63 0.64
CA THR A 45 5.51 -8.41 0.21
C THR A 45 4.98 -7.06 0.71
N THR A 46 5.18 -6.79 1.99
CA THR A 46 4.70 -5.53 2.57
C THR A 46 5.37 -4.34 1.89
N THR A 47 6.67 -4.46 1.61
CA THR A 47 7.40 -3.39 0.97
C THR A 47 6.83 -3.08 -0.42
N TRP A 48 6.57 -4.12 -1.21
CA TRP A 48 6.06 -3.86 -2.55
C TRP A 48 4.63 -3.35 -2.55
N ILE A 49 3.82 -3.78 -1.58
CA ILE A 49 2.48 -3.23 -1.44
C ILE A 49 2.58 -1.73 -1.19
N LEU A 50 3.44 -1.33 -0.27
CA LEU A 50 3.59 0.09 0.04
C LEU A 50 4.15 0.85 -1.15
N ARG A 51 5.11 0.27 -1.84
CA ARG A 51 5.72 0.95 -2.99
C ARG A 51 4.80 1.04 -4.19
N SER A 52 3.81 0.16 -4.29
CA SER A 52 2.88 0.24 -5.40
C SER A 52 2.13 1.57 -5.41
N LEU A 53 2.06 2.22 -4.26
CA LEU A 53 1.33 3.47 -4.13
C LEU A 53 2.19 4.70 -4.37
N GLU A 54 3.44 4.51 -4.76
CA GLU A 54 4.33 5.66 -4.94
C GLU A 54 3.89 6.55 -6.11
N GLN A 55 3.22 5.99 -7.08
CA GLN A 55 2.81 6.76 -8.25
C GLN A 55 1.42 7.36 -8.09
N GLY A 56 0.74 7.06 -7.01
CA GLY A 56 -0.57 7.62 -6.75
C GLY A 56 -1.52 6.60 -6.16
N PRO A 57 -2.74 7.02 -5.84
CA PRO A 57 -3.72 6.12 -5.25
C PRO A 57 -4.11 5.00 -6.20
N LEU A 58 -4.28 3.80 -5.63
CA LEU A 58 -4.67 2.62 -6.39
C LEU A 58 -5.75 1.85 -5.65
N PRO A 59 -6.69 1.23 -6.36
CA PRO A 59 -7.62 0.31 -5.72
C PRO A 59 -6.87 -0.94 -5.25
N PRO A 60 -7.38 -1.63 -4.23
CA PRO A 60 -6.68 -2.78 -3.67
C PRO A 60 -6.35 -3.86 -4.69
N GLN A 61 -7.22 -4.07 -5.66
CA GLN A 61 -6.96 -5.07 -6.68
C GLN A 61 -5.71 -4.74 -7.49
N GLU A 62 -5.54 -3.48 -7.83
CA GLU A 62 -4.37 -3.07 -8.60
C GLU A 62 -3.11 -3.11 -7.73
N VAL A 63 -3.25 -2.80 -6.44
CA VAL A 63 -2.13 -2.96 -5.53
C VAL A 63 -1.66 -4.41 -5.53
N ARG A 64 -2.60 -5.34 -5.47
CA ARG A 64 -2.26 -6.76 -5.47
C ARG A 64 -1.57 -7.15 -6.76
N GLU A 65 -2.11 -6.73 -7.90
CA GLU A 65 -1.54 -7.08 -9.19
C GLU A 65 -0.14 -6.49 -9.35
N TRP A 66 0.02 -5.26 -8.94
CA TRP A 66 1.31 -4.61 -9.02
C TRP A 66 2.34 -5.34 -8.16
N THR A 67 1.90 -5.75 -6.97
CA THR A 67 2.79 -6.44 -6.04
C THR A 67 3.18 -7.81 -6.58
N GLU A 68 2.22 -8.54 -7.17
CA GLU A 68 2.53 -9.83 -7.77
C GLU A 68 3.57 -9.70 -8.87
N THR A 69 3.43 -8.67 -9.69
CA THR A 69 4.39 -8.44 -10.76
C THR A 69 5.76 -8.12 -10.18
N ALA A 70 5.80 -7.29 -9.15
CA ALA A 70 7.07 -6.92 -8.54
C ALA A 70 7.77 -8.10 -7.88
N LEU A 71 6.98 -9.01 -7.30
CA LEU A 71 7.53 -10.20 -6.68
C LEU A 71 7.92 -11.27 -7.69
N GLY A 72 7.46 -11.12 -8.93
CA GLY A 72 7.76 -12.11 -9.95
C GLY A 72 6.95 -13.39 -9.81
N VAL A 73 5.78 -13.32 -9.18
CA VAL A 73 4.91 -14.47 -9.03
C VAL A 73 3.77 -14.40 -10.00
N GLU A 74 3.08 -15.51 -10.18
CA GLU A 74 1.99 -15.57 -11.14
C GLU A 74 0.76 -14.80 -10.64
N PRO A 75 -0.04 -14.29 -11.56
CA PRO A 75 -1.28 -13.63 -11.17
C PRO A 75 -2.14 -14.57 -10.33
N GLY A 76 -2.62 -14.06 -9.21
CA GLY A 76 -3.42 -14.86 -8.30
C GLY A 76 -2.62 -15.59 -7.25
N ALA A 77 -1.29 -15.57 -7.33
CA ALA A 77 -0.47 -16.26 -6.34
C ALA A 77 -0.54 -15.59 -4.97
N LEU A 78 -0.76 -14.29 -4.96
CA LEU A 78 -0.86 -13.55 -3.71
C LEU A 78 -2.32 -13.50 -3.29
N GLU A 79 -2.65 -14.10 -2.17
CA GLU A 79 -4.04 -14.20 -1.74
C GLU A 79 -4.60 -12.84 -1.34
N SER A 80 -5.88 -12.65 -1.63
CA SER A 80 -6.53 -11.38 -1.28
C SER A 80 -6.48 -11.13 0.21
N ASP A 81 -6.66 -12.19 1.02
CA ASP A 81 -6.64 -12.02 2.47
C ASP A 81 -5.28 -11.54 2.96
N ALA A 82 -4.21 -12.00 2.32
CA ALA A 82 -2.88 -11.56 2.70
C ALA A 82 -2.70 -10.07 2.42
N VAL A 83 -3.21 -9.62 1.28
CA VAL A 83 -3.13 -8.20 0.92
C VAL A 83 -3.94 -7.38 1.89
N VAL A 84 -5.15 -7.83 2.23
CA VAL A 84 -6.00 -7.11 3.17
C VAL A 84 -5.31 -7.00 4.53
N PHE A 85 -4.73 -8.09 5.00
CA PHE A 85 -4.06 -8.08 6.30
C PHE A 85 -2.93 -7.06 6.33
N VAL A 86 -2.08 -7.07 5.30
CA VAL A 86 -0.96 -6.13 5.24
C VAL A 86 -1.47 -4.70 5.14
N THR A 87 -2.50 -4.49 4.32
CA THR A 87 -3.07 -3.17 4.13
C THR A 87 -3.59 -2.60 5.43
N LEU A 88 -4.34 -3.42 6.19
CA LEU A 88 -4.86 -2.96 7.47
C LEU A 88 -3.74 -2.61 8.43
N ARG A 89 -2.68 -3.40 8.42
CA ARG A 89 -1.55 -3.11 9.28
C ARG A 89 -0.88 -1.79 8.91
N LEU A 90 -0.71 -1.53 7.62
CA LEU A 90 -0.10 -0.28 7.19
C LEU A 90 -0.98 0.92 7.52
N VAL A 91 -2.31 0.74 7.46
CA VAL A 91 -3.22 1.80 7.87
C VAL A 91 -3.05 2.07 9.36
N GLU A 92 -2.96 1.01 10.17
CA GLU A 92 -2.76 1.18 11.61
C GLU A 92 -1.49 1.95 11.92
N LEU A 93 -0.45 1.73 11.12
CA LEU A 93 0.81 2.42 11.31
C LEU A 93 0.78 3.86 10.80
N GLY A 94 -0.29 4.25 10.13
CA GLY A 94 -0.42 5.60 9.61
C GLY A 94 0.37 5.84 8.34
N LEU A 95 0.83 4.78 7.67
CA LEU A 95 1.65 4.92 6.47
C LEU A 95 0.83 4.99 5.21
N ILE A 96 -0.37 4.42 5.21
CA ILE A 96 -1.30 4.52 4.09
C ILE A 96 -2.69 4.78 4.66
N ASP A 97 -3.61 5.16 3.79
CA ASP A 97 -4.98 5.37 4.21
C ASP A 97 -5.88 5.21 2.99
N TRP A 98 -7.16 5.30 3.22
CA TRP A 98 -8.16 5.14 2.17
C TRP A 98 -8.58 6.48 1.62
N LEU A 99 -8.67 6.56 0.31
CA LEU A 99 -9.24 7.71 -0.36
C LEU A 99 -10.58 7.28 -0.92
N ASP A 100 -11.63 7.85 -0.40
CA ASP A 100 -12.98 7.51 -0.83
C ASP A 100 -13.44 8.57 -1.82
N GLU A 101 -13.46 8.21 -3.09
CA GLU A 101 -13.80 9.17 -4.11
C GLU A 101 -15.24 9.65 -4.01
N SER A 102 -16.09 8.90 -3.34
CA SER A 102 -17.47 9.33 -3.22
C SER A 102 -17.57 10.62 -2.42
N VAL A 103 -16.61 10.88 -1.55
CA VAL A 103 -16.64 12.10 -0.75
C VAL A 103 -16.36 13.31 -1.62
N ALA A 104 -15.56 13.13 -2.64
CA ALA A 104 -15.18 14.27 -3.48
C ALA A 104 -16.32 14.82 -4.29
N THR A 105 -17.42 14.10 -4.38
CA THR A 105 -18.54 14.58 -5.18
C THR A 105 -19.45 15.50 -4.42
N GLN A 106 -19.17 15.79 -3.20
CA GLN A 106 -20.04 16.63 -2.38
C GLN A 106 -19.99 18.11 -2.75
#